data_d001793247d1d37ef5f6d72423d28af5
#
_entry.id   d001793247d1d37ef5f6d72423d28af5
#
_cell.length_a   1.000
_cell.length_b   1.000
_cell.length_c   1.000
_cell.angle_alpha   90.00
_cell.angle_beta   90.00
_cell.angle_gamma   90.00
#
_symmetry.space_group_name_H-M   'P 1'
#
loop_
_entity.id
_entity.type
_entity.pdbx_description
1 polymer ?
#
loop_
_entity_poly.entity_id
_entity_poly.type
_entity_poly.pdbx_seq_one_letter_code
_entity_poly.pdbx_strand_id
1 'polypeptide(L)'
;MYVQLSQRLKDVATYVPKGAKLLDVGSDHAYLPIYLLEKGLITSAIAGEVVKGPYESALANVSASGFQDKIDVRLANGLAAFEPADEVTTITICGMGGRLIADILDAGKDKLTGVDRLILQPNNREDDLRIWLIENGFEIIAESIMTENGKYYEIMVAESGHMSLSDKEVRFGPHLMKDQSQVFQLKWQREINKLEIALGSIPLANQTDRAAIEDKIQTIKEVLNHVS
;
A
#
# COMPACT_ATOMS: atom_id res chain seq x y z
N MET A 1 23.31 5.20 -13.52
CA MET A 1 23.21 4.11 -12.50
C MET A 1 21.86 3.44 -12.71
N TYR A 2 21.80 2.14 -12.99
CA TYR A 2 20.49 1.47 -13.10
C TYR A 2 20.00 1.13 -11.70
N VAL A 3 18.86 1.69 -11.31
CA VAL A 3 18.22 1.36 -10.03
C VAL A 3 17.52 0.02 -10.14
N GLN A 4 17.88 -0.92 -9.25
CA GLN A 4 17.21 -2.20 -9.16
C GLN A 4 16.18 -2.15 -8.03
N LEU A 5 14.89 -2.08 -8.37
CA LEU A 5 13.81 -2.16 -7.40
C LEU A 5 13.62 -3.58 -6.87
N SER A 6 13.14 -3.70 -5.62
CA SER A 6 12.53 -4.93 -5.11
C SER A 6 11.34 -5.32 -5.97
N GLN A 7 10.93 -6.59 -5.93
CA GLN A 7 9.75 -7.02 -6.68
C GLN A 7 8.50 -6.27 -6.22
N ARG A 8 8.37 -6.04 -4.91
CA ARG A 8 7.29 -5.25 -4.32
C ARG A 8 7.16 -3.86 -4.94
N LEU A 9 8.25 -3.11 -5.06
CA LEU A 9 8.21 -1.77 -5.68
C LEU A 9 8.04 -1.82 -7.21
N LYS A 10 8.47 -2.88 -7.89
CA LYS A 10 8.16 -3.09 -9.30
C LYS A 10 6.67 -3.30 -9.52
N ASP A 11 6.00 -4.05 -8.65
CA ASP A 11 4.57 -4.26 -8.72
C ASP A 11 3.81 -2.94 -8.45
N VAL A 12 4.24 -2.14 -7.47
CA VAL A 12 3.73 -0.77 -7.26
C VAL A 12 3.88 0.08 -8.51
N ALA A 13 5.05 0.03 -9.16
CA ALA A 13 5.34 0.81 -10.37
C ALA A 13 4.38 0.50 -11.54
N THR A 14 3.82 -0.71 -11.61
CA THR A 14 2.87 -1.09 -12.67
C THR A 14 1.55 -0.32 -12.60
N TYR A 15 1.19 0.20 -11.45
CA TYR A 15 -0.04 0.96 -11.22
C TYR A 15 0.11 2.47 -11.45
N VAL A 16 1.35 2.96 -11.58
CA VAL A 16 1.61 4.40 -11.81
C VAL A 16 1.18 4.77 -13.24
N PRO A 17 0.26 5.72 -13.41
CA PRO A 17 -0.20 6.14 -14.74
C PRO A 17 0.96 6.76 -15.54
N LYS A 18 0.94 6.49 -16.85
CA LYS A 18 1.92 7.11 -17.75
C LYS A 18 1.74 8.64 -17.80
N GLY A 19 2.83 9.35 -17.63
CA GLY A 19 2.84 10.81 -17.64
C GLY A 19 2.52 11.46 -16.29
N ALA A 20 2.34 10.68 -15.22
CA ALA A 20 2.03 11.17 -13.89
C ALA A 20 3.09 12.16 -13.37
N LYS A 21 2.64 13.10 -12.54
CA LYS A 21 3.46 13.85 -11.59
C LYS A 21 3.35 13.17 -10.23
N LEU A 22 4.42 12.53 -9.78
CA LEU A 22 4.41 11.63 -8.64
C LEU A 22 4.81 12.35 -7.35
N LEU A 23 4.10 12.08 -6.25
CA LEU A 23 4.64 12.20 -4.89
C LEU A 23 4.89 10.80 -4.34
N ASP A 24 6.12 10.52 -3.95
CA ASP A 24 6.50 9.29 -3.25
C ASP A 24 6.81 9.62 -1.78
N VAL A 25 5.94 9.18 -0.87
CA VAL A 25 6.01 9.51 0.56
C VAL A 25 6.81 8.44 1.31
N GLY A 26 7.88 8.86 2.00
CA GLY A 26 8.84 7.95 2.59
C GLY A 26 9.60 7.18 1.50
N SER A 27 10.17 7.94 0.58
CA SER A 27 10.67 7.44 -0.71
C SER A 27 11.85 6.47 -0.59
N ASP A 28 12.48 6.42 0.59
CA ASP A 28 13.60 5.53 0.91
C ASP A 28 14.62 5.46 -0.24
N HIS A 29 15.51 6.44 -0.27
CA HIS A 29 16.54 6.62 -1.30
C HIS A 29 16.08 7.07 -2.71
N ALA A 30 14.82 7.45 -2.90
CA ALA A 30 14.22 7.87 -4.19
C ALA A 30 14.30 6.81 -5.31
N TYR A 31 14.38 5.52 -4.95
CA TYR A 31 14.53 4.46 -5.95
C TYR A 31 13.32 4.32 -6.87
N LEU A 32 12.09 4.42 -6.34
CA LEU A 32 10.88 4.31 -7.16
C LEU A 32 10.75 5.48 -8.15
N PRO A 33 10.88 6.76 -7.74
CA PRO A 33 10.89 7.90 -8.67
C PRO A 33 11.96 7.79 -9.76
N ILE A 34 13.21 7.43 -9.40
CA ILE A 34 14.31 7.29 -10.36
C ILE A 34 13.97 6.20 -11.38
N TYR A 35 13.54 5.03 -10.93
CA TYR A 35 13.16 3.92 -11.81
C TYR A 35 12.04 4.31 -12.80
N LEU A 36 11.01 5.01 -12.32
CA LEU A 36 9.90 5.43 -13.16
C LEU A 36 10.31 6.44 -14.21
N LEU A 37 11.23 7.36 -13.89
CA LEU A 37 11.82 8.30 -14.86
C LEU A 37 12.74 7.61 -15.86
N GLU A 38 13.58 6.66 -15.42
CA GLU A 38 14.42 5.84 -16.33
C GLU A 38 13.58 5.09 -17.36
N LYS A 39 12.36 4.65 -16.97
CA LYS A 39 11.41 3.98 -17.85
C LYS A 39 10.54 4.93 -18.67
N GLY A 40 10.64 6.25 -18.47
CA GLY A 40 9.79 7.22 -19.15
C GLY A 40 8.32 7.11 -18.79
N LEU A 41 8.00 6.61 -17.60
CA LEU A 41 6.63 6.41 -17.13
C LEU A 41 6.03 7.66 -16.50
N ILE A 42 6.85 8.49 -15.85
CA ILE A 42 6.41 9.75 -15.21
C ILE A 42 7.13 10.94 -15.81
N THR A 43 6.60 12.14 -15.58
CA THR A 43 7.19 13.40 -16.07
C THR A 43 8.11 14.05 -15.03
N SER A 44 7.71 13.99 -13.77
CA SER A 44 8.44 14.53 -12.62
C SER A 44 8.02 13.81 -11.34
N ALA A 45 8.80 13.98 -10.29
CA ALA A 45 8.47 13.44 -8.96
C ALA A 45 8.91 14.37 -7.84
N ILE A 46 8.22 14.24 -6.71
CA ILE A 46 8.66 14.70 -5.40
C ILE A 46 8.97 13.45 -4.58
N ALA A 47 10.17 13.36 -4.03
CA ALA A 47 10.56 12.33 -3.08
C ALA A 47 10.53 12.91 -1.67
N GLY A 48 9.49 12.56 -0.90
CA GLY A 48 9.27 13.07 0.45
C GLY A 48 9.97 12.20 1.49
N GLU A 49 10.75 12.78 2.38
CA GLU A 49 11.43 12.11 3.48
C GLU A 49 11.26 12.88 4.79
N VAL A 50 11.10 12.17 5.89
CA VAL A 50 10.95 12.80 7.22
C VAL A 50 12.25 12.76 8.03
N VAL A 51 13.18 11.88 7.67
CA VAL A 51 14.45 11.67 8.39
C VAL A 51 15.61 12.15 7.52
N LYS A 52 16.54 12.89 8.13
CA LYS A 52 17.67 13.52 7.44
C LYS A 52 18.58 12.54 6.69
N GLY A 53 18.89 11.37 7.27
CA GLY A 53 19.75 10.37 6.63
C GLY A 53 19.18 9.85 5.30
N PRO A 54 17.96 9.29 5.26
CA PRO A 54 17.27 8.93 4.03
C PRO A 54 17.14 10.09 3.02
N TYR A 55 16.83 11.30 3.51
CA TYR A 55 16.79 12.50 2.66
C TYR A 55 18.13 12.77 1.96
N GLU A 56 19.25 12.76 2.71
CA GLU A 56 20.59 12.96 2.13
C GLU A 56 20.95 11.84 1.13
N SER A 57 20.56 10.60 1.43
CA SER A 57 20.74 9.47 0.52
C SER A 57 19.92 9.63 -0.76
N ALA A 58 18.67 10.07 -0.66
CA ALA A 58 17.80 10.35 -1.80
C ALA A 58 18.41 11.44 -2.70
N LEU A 59 18.89 12.55 -2.12
CA LEU A 59 19.59 13.62 -2.84
C LEU A 59 20.81 13.09 -3.62
N ALA A 60 21.64 12.27 -2.98
CA ALA A 60 22.83 11.69 -3.61
C ALA A 60 22.45 10.77 -4.78
N ASN A 61 21.41 9.92 -4.61
CA ASN A 61 20.95 9.01 -5.67
C ASN A 61 20.33 9.77 -6.85
N VAL A 62 19.50 10.78 -6.57
CA VAL A 62 18.93 11.64 -7.62
C VAL A 62 20.03 12.34 -8.41
N SER A 63 21.05 12.89 -7.73
CA SER A 63 22.22 13.49 -8.38
C SER A 63 22.98 12.48 -9.23
N ALA A 64 23.25 11.29 -8.71
CA ALA A 64 23.96 10.24 -9.43
C ALA A 64 23.19 9.68 -10.64
N SER A 65 21.86 9.79 -10.64
CA SER A 65 20.98 9.37 -11.74
C SER A 65 20.84 10.42 -12.85
N GLY A 66 21.21 11.68 -12.59
CA GLY A 66 21.04 12.79 -13.53
C GLY A 66 19.61 13.34 -13.64
N PHE A 67 18.75 13.08 -12.64
CA PHE A 67 17.36 13.53 -12.63
C PHE A 67 17.07 14.71 -11.69
N GLN A 68 18.09 15.51 -11.34
CA GLN A 68 17.93 16.65 -10.43
C GLN A 68 16.89 17.68 -10.90
N ASP A 69 16.71 17.81 -12.21
CA ASP A 69 15.74 18.71 -12.80
C ASP A 69 14.30 18.13 -12.84
N LYS A 70 14.14 16.84 -12.47
CA LYS A 70 12.85 16.12 -12.54
C LYS A 70 12.41 15.54 -11.21
N ILE A 71 13.31 15.34 -10.26
CA ILE A 71 13.00 14.85 -8.92
C ILE A 71 13.39 15.92 -7.92
N ASP A 72 12.40 16.44 -7.21
CA ASP A 72 12.58 17.31 -6.05
C ASP A 72 12.55 16.48 -4.77
N VAL A 73 13.66 16.47 -4.02
CA VAL A 73 13.73 15.74 -2.74
C VAL A 73 13.42 16.71 -1.62
N ARG A 74 12.38 16.41 -0.85
CA ARG A 74 11.87 17.29 0.22
C ARG A 74 11.94 16.63 1.60
N LEU A 75 12.51 17.33 2.56
CA LEU A 75 12.49 16.92 3.97
C LEU A 75 11.17 17.42 4.59
N ALA A 76 10.15 16.58 4.61
CA ALA A 76 8.81 16.92 5.07
C ALA A 76 8.04 15.69 5.55
N ASN A 77 7.03 15.91 6.40
CA ASN A 77 6.21 14.83 6.95
C ASN A 77 4.99 14.56 6.05
N GLY A 78 4.92 13.35 5.48
CA GLY A 78 3.76 12.89 4.72
C GLY A 78 3.39 13.83 3.58
N LEU A 79 2.13 14.23 3.51
CA LEU A 79 1.60 15.12 2.45
C LEU A 79 2.03 16.58 2.60
N ALA A 80 2.73 16.96 3.68
CA ALA A 80 3.39 18.27 3.74
C ALA A 80 4.55 18.40 2.73
N ALA A 81 4.94 17.29 2.09
CA ALA A 81 5.99 17.30 1.07
C ALA A 81 5.57 17.96 -0.24
N PHE A 82 4.29 18.21 -0.50
CA PHE A 82 3.83 18.87 -1.73
C PHE A 82 2.82 19.99 -1.45
N GLU A 83 2.68 20.90 -2.39
CA GLU A 83 1.67 21.94 -2.40
C GLU A 83 0.81 21.82 -3.68
N PRO A 84 -0.40 22.40 -3.71
CA PRO A 84 -1.26 22.35 -4.91
C PRO A 84 -0.58 22.84 -6.19
N ALA A 85 0.35 23.79 -6.08
CA ALA A 85 1.12 24.31 -7.21
C ALA A 85 2.09 23.28 -7.83
N ASP A 86 2.39 22.18 -7.15
CA ASP A 86 3.20 21.09 -7.69
C ASP A 86 2.42 20.24 -8.69
N GLU A 87 1.08 20.35 -8.70
CA GLU A 87 0.17 19.63 -9.60
C GLU A 87 0.40 18.10 -9.56
N VAL A 88 0.60 17.55 -8.35
CA VAL A 88 0.76 16.11 -8.14
C VAL A 88 -0.53 15.39 -8.56
N THR A 89 -0.39 14.39 -9.42
CA THR A 89 -1.53 13.59 -9.91
C THR A 89 -1.58 12.20 -9.28
N THR A 90 -0.46 11.69 -8.79
CA THR A 90 -0.36 10.35 -8.21
C THR A 90 0.49 10.37 -6.94
N ILE A 91 0.01 9.68 -5.91
CA ILE A 91 0.75 9.53 -4.64
C ILE A 91 1.04 8.05 -4.41
N THR A 92 2.28 7.75 -4.08
CA THR A 92 2.70 6.42 -3.58
C THR A 92 3.08 6.52 -2.11
N ILE A 93 2.59 5.57 -1.27
CA ILE A 93 3.00 5.39 0.13
C ILE A 93 3.23 3.90 0.36
N CYS A 94 4.49 3.50 0.50
CA CYS A 94 4.87 2.10 0.53
C CYS A 94 5.68 1.74 1.78
N GLY A 95 5.52 0.49 2.27
CA GLY A 95 6.37 -0.04 3.33
C GLY A 95 6.04 0.43 4.74
N MET A 96 4.86 1.02 4.94
CA MET A 96 4.37 1.51 6.23
C MET A 96 3.20 0.68 6.74
N GLY A 97 2.82 0.82 8.02
CA GLY A 97 1.58 0.23 8.53
C GLY A 97 0.35 0.93 7.96
N GLY A 98 -0.73 0.20 7.67
CA GLY A 98 -1.94 0.76 7.07
C GLY A 98 -2.56 1.89 7.87
N ARG A 99 -2.53 1.81 9.22
CA ARG A 99 -2.96 2.92 10.08
C ARG A 99 -2.11 4.17 9.90
N LEU A 100 -0.78 4.02 9.84
CA LEU A 100 0.11 5.16 9.60
C LEU A 100 -0.12 5.79 8.22
N ILE A 101 -0.39 4.97 7.19
CA ILE A 101 -0.74 5.48 5.86
C ILE A 101 -2.06 6.28 5.94
N ALA A 102 -3.07 5.75 6.63
CA ALA A 102 -4.34 6.45 6.84
C ALA A 102 -4.14 7.78 7.59
N ASP A 103 -3.34 7.79 8.66
CA ASP A 103 -3.02 9.00 9.41
C ASP A 103 -2.30 10.05 8.55
N ILE A 104 -1.38 9.63 7.66
CA ILE A 104 -0.68 10.53 6.72
C ILE A 104 -1.66 11.14 5.72
N LEU A 105 -2.57 10.34 5.17
CA LEU A 105 -3.58 10.80 4.23
C LEU A 105 -4.59 11.74 4.91
N ASP A 106 -5.01 11.43 6.13
CA ASP A 106 -5.95 12.23 6.90
C ASP A 106 -5.36 13.61 7.26
N ALA A 107 -4.11 13.64 7.69
CA ALA A 107 -3.41 14.89 8.03
C ALA A 107 -3.23 15.84 6.84
N GLY A 108 -3.26 15.35 5.62
CA GLY A 108 -3.14 16.14 4.39
C GLY A 108 -4.37 16.07 3.48
N LYS A 109 -5.52 15.68 4.00
CA LYS A 109 -6.74 15.39 3.24
C LYS A 109 -7.15 16.52 2.30
N ASP A 110 -7.04 17.77 2.73
CA ASP A 110 -7.40 18.93 1.94
C ASP A 110 -6.56 19.07 0.66
N LYS A 111 -5.36 18.49 0.63
CA LYS A 111 -4.45 18.48 -0.52
C LYS A 111 -4.75 17.37 -1.53
N LEU A 112 -5.59 16.41 -1.18
CA LEU A 112 -5.92 15.29 -2.06
C LEU A 112 -6.88 15.69 -3.20
N THR A 113 -7.48 16.89 -3.13
CA THR A 113 -8.26 17.44 -4.23
C THR A 113 -7.35 17.68 -5.45
N GLY A 114 -7.65 17.00 -6.56
CA GLY A 114 -6.83 17.06 -7.78
C GLY A 114 -5.76 15.96 -7.90
N VAL A 115 -5.64 15.11 -6.88
CA VAL A 115 -4.87 13.86 -6.98
C VAL A 115 -5.76 12.79 -7.62
N ASP A 116 -5.34 12.26 -8.75
CA ASP A 116 -6.12 11.29 -9.51
C ASP A 116 -6.04 9.88 -8.89
N ARG A 117 -4.86 9.51 -8.34
CA ARG A 117 -4.62 8.12 -7.90
C ARG A 117 -3.73 8.04 -6.65
N LEU A 118 -4.14 7.18 -5.74
CA LEU A 118 -3.35 6.71 -4.60
C LEU A 118 -2.91 5.26 -4.85
N ILE A 119 -1.63 4.97 -4.64
CA ILE A 119 -1.07 3.62 -4.73
C ILE A 119 -0.41 3.32 -3.39
N LEU A 120 -1.03 2.47 -2.61
CA LEU A 120 -0.74 2.28 -1.20
C LEU A 120 -0.29 0.84 -0.95
N GLN A 121 0.86 0.69 -0.31
CA GLN A 121 1.36 -0.64 0.03
C GLN A 121 1.57 -0.74 1.55
N PRO A 122 0.53 -1.16 2.30
CA PRO A 122 0.63 -1.39 3.73
C PRO A 122 1.42 -2.68 4.05
N ASN A 123 2.18 -2.65 5.14
CA ASN A 123 2.87 -3.84 5.67
C ASN A 123 2.00 -4.66 6.63
N ASN A 124 0.91 -4.07 7.12
CA ASN A 124 -0.08 -4.64 8.04
C ASN A 124 -1.27 -3.68 8.14
N ARG A 125 -2.34 -4.08 8.85
CA ARG A 125 -3.55 -3.26 9.08
C ARG A 125 -4.15 -2.75 7.77
N GLU A 126 -4.23 -3.63 6.80
CA GLU A 126 -4.83 -3.40 5.49
C GLU A 126 -6.32 -3.04 5.64
N ASP A 127 -6.98 -3.63 6.63
CA ASP A 127 -8.37 -3.37 7.03
C ASP A 127 -8.61 -1.90 7.42
N ASP A 128 -7.76 -1.34 8.31
CA ASP A 128 -7.87 0.06 8.73
C ASP A 128 -7.72 1.02 7.53
N LEU A 129 -6.82 0.71 6.61
CA LEU A 129 -6.60 1.54 5.42
C LEU A 129 -7.79 1.48 4.45
N ARG A 130 -8.38 0.30 4.23
CA ARG A 130 -9.61 0.16 3.40
C ARG A 130 -10.76 0.96 3.99
N ILE A 131 -10.96 0.89 5.32
CA ILE A 131 -11.99 1.66 6.01
C ILE A 131 -11.76 3.16 5.79
N TRP A 132 -10.54 3.65 6.00
CA TRP A 132 -10.23 5.05 5.80
C TRP A 132 -10.55 5.51 4.38
N LEU A 133 -10.16 4.73 3.36
CA LEU A 133 -10.40 5.06 1.96
C LEU A 133 -11.88 5.26 1.66
N ILE A 134 -12.74 4.29 2.01
CA ILE A 134 -14.17 4.35 1.71
C ILE A 134 -14.90 5.45 2.52
N GLU A 135 -14.48 5.71 3.75
CA GLU A 135 -15.04 6.77 4.59
C GLU A 135 -14.63 8.18 4.11
N ASN A 136 -13.55 8.29 3.34
CA ASN A 136 -13.02 9.56 2.86
C ASN A 136 -13.22 9.81 1.36
N GLY A 137 -14.17 9.10 0.73
CA GLY A 137 -14.58 9.37 -0.64
C GLY A 137 -13.63 8.82 -1.69
N PHE A 138 -12.97 7.71 -1.39
CA PHE A 138 -12.17 6.94 -2.34
C PHE A 138 -12.81 5.59 -2.61
N GLU A 139 -12.69 5.12 -3.85
CA GLU A 139 -12.99 3.76 -4.23
C GLU A 139 -11.70 2.99 -4.54
N ILE A 140 -11.63 1.76 -4.11
CA ILE A 140 -10.52 0.86 -4.42
C ILE A 140 -10.78 0.27 -5.80
N ILE A 141 -10.03 0.71 -6.80
CA ILE A 141 -10.23 0.31 -8.21
C ILE A 141 -9.43 -0.94 -8.58
N ALA A 142 -8.38 -1.26 -7.85
CA ALA A 142 -7.59 -2.46 -8.03
C ALA A 142 -6.86 -2.84 -6.74
N GLU A 143 -6.57 -4.11 -6.59
CA GLU A 143 -5.68 -4.64 -5.57
C GLU A 143 -4.81 -5.75 -6.16
N SER A 144 -3.63 -5.92 -5.61
CA SER A 144 -2.81 -7.10 -5.86
C SER A 144 -2.12 -7.58 -4.59
N ILE A 145 -1.73 -8.84 -4.58
CA ILE A 145 -0.98 -9.46 -3.50
C ILE A 145 0.21 -10.21 -4.07
N MET A 146 1.37 -10.03 -3.44
CA MET A 146 2.59 -10.70 -3.82
C MET A 146 3.36 -11.22 -2.60
N THR A 147 4.35 -12.05 -2.83
CA THR A 147 5.26 -12.52 -1.77
C THR A 147 6.71 -12.19 -2.12
N GLU A 148 7.45 -11.70 -1.14
CA GLU A 148 8.88 -11.44 -1.24
C GLU A 148 9.55 -11.73 0.10
N ASN A 149 10.63 -12.49 0.09
CA ASN A 149 11.38 -12.89 1.28
C ASN A 149 10.50 -13.53 2.39
N GLY A 150 9.50 -14.35 1.98
CA GLY A 150 8.59 -15.05 2.90
C GLY A 150 7.55 -14.17 3.58
N LYS A 151 7.41 -12.90 3.17
CA LYS A 151 6.38 -11.97 3.61
C LYS A 151 5.37 -11.74 2.49
N TYR A 152 4.12 -11.50 2.88
CA TYR A 152 3.04 -11.12 1.96
C TYR A 152 2.85 -9.62 1.98
N TYR A 153 2.64 -9.03 0.82
CA TYR A 153 2.40 -7.61 0.64
C TYR A 153 1.18 -7.40 -0.23
N GLU A 154 0.27 -6.57 0.24
CA GLU A 154 -0.88 -6.12 -0.54
C GLU A 154 -0.61 -4.73 -1.09
N ILE A 155 -1.09 -4.47 -2.29
CA ILE A 155 -1.07 -3.15 -2.93
C ILE A 155 -2.53 -2.78 -3.18
N MET A 156 -2.91 -1.57 -2.79
CA MET A 156 -4.22 -0.99 -3.02
C MET A 156 -4.08 0.21 -3.96
N VAL A 157 -4.91 0.26 -4.97
CA VAL A 157 -5.02 1.39 -5.88
C VAL A 157 -6.38 2.03 -5.68
N ALA A 158 -6.40 3.30 -5.32
CA ALA A 158 -7.63 4.02 -5.05
C ALA A 158 -7.70 5.32 -5.84
N GLU A 159 -8.90 5.69 -6.25
CA GLU A 159 -9.24 6.94 -6.92
C GLU A 159 -10.43 7.59 -6.22
N SER A 160 -10.70 8.87 -6.49
CA SER A 160 -11.89 9.53 -5.96
C SER A 160 -13.15 8.83 -6.42
N GLY A 161 -14.01 8.44 -5.48
CA GLY A 161 -15.22 7.68 -5.77
C GLY A 161 -15.96 7.27 -4.51
N HIS A 162 -17.01 6.46 -4.69
CA HIS A 162 -17.81 5.94 -3.60
C HIS A 162 -17.95 4.42 -3.70
N MET A 163 -17.51 3.73 -2.68
CA MET A 163 -17.59 2.29 -2.55
C MET A 163 -18.11 1.92 -1.17
N SER A 164 -18.92 0.87 -1.09
CA SER A 164 -19.30 0.24 0.17
C SER A 164 -18.67 -1.14 0.22
N LEU A 165 -18.08 -1.50 1.35
CA LEU A 165 -17.47 -2.80 1.58
C LEU A 165 -18.17 -3.51 2.71
N SER A 166 -18.40 -4.80 2.56
CA SER A 166 -18.76 -5.71 3.65
C SER A 166 -17.58 -5.96 4.58
N ASP A 167 -17.82 -6.44 5.79
CA ASP A 167 -16.76 -6.79 6.74
C ASP A 167 -15.74 -7.78 6.14
N LYS A 168 -16.20 -8.71 5.28
CA LYS A 168 -15.32 -9.62 4.57
C LYS A 168 -14.44 -8.88 3.57
N GLU A 169 -14.98 -7.99 2.77
CA GLU A 169 -14.22 -7.21 1.80
C GLU A 169 -13.22 -6.25 2.46
N VAL A 170 -13.59 -5.65 3.60
CA VAL A 170 -12.66 -4.85 4.41
C VAL A 170 -11.47 -5.70 4.86
N ARG A 171 -11.72 -6.92 5.34
CA ARG A 171 -10.66 -7.78 5.86
C ARG A 171 -9.81 -8.42 4.77
N PHE A 172 -10.42 -8.89 3.70
CA PHE A 172 -9.76 -9.74 2.69
C PHE A 172 -9.40 -9.00 1.40
N GLY A 173 -9.97 -7.84 1.16
CA GLY A 173 -9.84 -7.05 -0.06
C GLY A 173 -10.87 -7.44 -1.13
N PRO A 174 -11.65 -6.48 -1.64
CA PRO A 174 -12.72 -6.76 -2.60
C PRO A 174 -12.22 -7.36 -3.90
N HIS A 175 -11.08 -6.88 -4.41
CA HIS A 175 -10.48 -7.42 -5.63
C HIS A 175 -9.69 -8.69 -5.38
N LEU A 176 -9.00 -8.80 -4.23
CA LEU A 176 -8.23 -10.00 -3.87
C LEU A 176 -9.16 -11.20 -3.64
N MET A 177 -10.31 -10.99 -3.01
CA MET A 177 -11.34 -12.03 -2.82
C MET A 177 -11.90 -12.52 -4.15
N LYS A 178 -12.06 -11.63 -5.13
CA LYS A 178 -12.56 -11.98 -6.46
C LYS A 178 -11.50 -12.72 -7.29
N ASP A 179 -10.24 -12.26 -7.21
CA ASP A 179 -9.12 -12.82 -7.99
C ASP A 179 -8.70 -14.20 -7.48
N GLN A 180 -8.78 -14.45 -6.17
CA GLN A 180 -8.40 -15.73 -5.54
C GLN A 180 -7.03 -16.25 -5.99
N SER A 181 -6.05 -15.36 -6.19
CA SER A 181 -4.71 -15.73 -6.66
C SER A 181 -4.06 -16.79 -5.74
N GLN A 182 -3.13 -17.54 -6.27
CA GLN A 182 -2.39 -18.53 -5.49
C GLN A 182 -1.71 -17.92 -4.24
N VAL A 183 -1.19 -16.69 -4.37
CA VAL A 183 -0.55 -15.98 -3.25
C VAL A 183 -1.57 -15.61 -2.18
N PHE A 184 -2.77 -15.18 -2.57
CA PHE A 184 -3.88 -14.94 -1.66
C PHE A 184 -4.26 -16.20 -0.88
N GLN A 185 -4.45 -17.32 -1.57
CA GLN A 185 -4.77 -18.60 -0.94
C GLN A 185 -3.69 -19.03 0.06
N LEU A 186 -2.41 -18.92 -0.32
CA LEU A 186 -1.29 -19.26 0.56
C LEU A 186 -1.22 -18.35 1.80
N LYS A 187 -1.45 -17.04 1.66
CA LYS A 187 -1.52 -16.11 2.80
C LYS A 187 -2.57 -16.59 3.81
N TRP A 188 -3.78 -16.83 3.34
CA TRP A 188 -4.90 -17.15 4.23
C TRP A 188 -4.86 -18.59 4.76
N GLN A 189 -4.32 -19.54 4.00
CA GLN A 189 -4.04 -20.88 4.53
C GLN A 189 -2.99 -20.83 5.66
N ARG A 190 -1.95 -20.00 5.51
CA ARG A 190 -0.97 -19.78 6.59
C ARG A 190 -1.63 -19.17 7.84
N GLU A 191 -2.59 -18.29 7.65
CA GLU A 191 -3.32 -17.69 8.76
C GLU A 191 -4.23 -18.71 9.47
N ILE A 192 -4.93 -19.57 8.73
CA ILE A 192 -5.67 -20.71 9.31
C ILE A 192 -4.72 -21.56 10.19
N ASN A 193 -3.57 -21.95 9.67
CA ASN A 193 -2.63 -22.78 10.42
C ASN A 193 -2.18 -22.13 11.73
N LYS A 194 -1.93 -20.81 11.73
CA LYS A 194 -1.59 -20.07 12.96
C LYS A 194 -2.76 -20.04 13.96
N LEU A 195 -3.99 -19.82 13.47
CA LEU A 195 -5.18 -19.80 14.30
C LEU A 195 -5.47 -21.19 14.89
N GLU A 196 -5.28 -22.27 14.15
CA GLU A 196 -5.43 -23.65 14.63
C GLU A 196 -4.40 -23.98 15.72
N ILE A 197 -3.14 -23.55 15.58
CA ILE A 197 -2.13 -23.67 16.65
C ILE A 197 -2.54 -22.88 17.89
N ALA A 198 -3.01 -21.65 17.73
CA ALA A 198 -3.48 -20.82 18.84
C ALA A 198 -4.68 -21.47 19.54
N LEU A 199 -5.65 -21.99 18.78
CA LEU A 199 -6.81 -22.70 19.29
C LEU A 199 -6.42 -23.91 20.13
N GLY A 200 -5.40 -24.66 19.71
CA GLY A 200 -4.87 -25.79 20.47
C GLY A 200 -4.25 -25.41 21.82
N SER A 201 -3.83 -24.17 21.99
CA SER A 201 -3.25 -23.65 23.23
C SER A 201 -4.28 -23.09 24.21
N ILE A 202 -5.53 -22.90 23.78
CA ILE A 202 -6.61 -22.39 24.64
C ILE A 202 -7.26 -23.52 25.41
N PRO A 203 -7.36 -23.41 26.76
CA PRO A 203 -8.03 -24.42 27.57
C PRO A 203 -9.47 -24.66 27.11
N LEU A 204 -9.93 -25.92 27.14
CA LEU A 204 -11.29 -26.31 26.71
C LEU A 204 -12.39 -25.60 27.51
N ALA A 205 -12.11 -25.19 28.75
CA ALA A 205 -13.05 -24.45 29.59
C ALA A 205 -13.28 -23.00 29.11
N ASN A 206 -12.37 -22.43 28.34
CA ASN A 206 -12.48 -21.07 27.81
C ASN A 206 -13.20 -21.07 26.45
N GLN A 207 -14.52 -21.34 26.53
CA GLN A 207 -15.36 -21.47 25.33
C GLN A 207 -15.46 -20.17 24.51
N THR A 208 -15.44 -19.01 25.18
CA THR A 208 -15.57 -17.69 24.50
C THR A 208 -14.40 -17.43 23.56
N ASP A 209 -13.16 -17.58 24.05
CA ASP A 209 -11.98 -17.34 23.22
C ASP A 209 -11.85 -18.40 22.12
N ARG A 210 -12.20 -19.64 22.42
CA ARG A 210 -12.21 -20.71 21.42
C ARG A 210 -13.19 -20.41 20.30
N ALA A 211 -14.44 -20.06 20.61
CA ALA A 211 -15.46 -19.73 19.62
C ALA A 211 -15.03 -18.54 18.73
N ALA A 212 -14.39 -17.53 19.31
CA ALA A 212 -13.89 -16.38 18.53
C ALA A 212 -12.79 -16.77 17.52
N ILE A 213 -11.92 -17.74 17.86
CA ILE A 213 -10.90 -18.23 16.92
C ILE A 213 -11.52 -19.17 15.88
N GLU A 214 -12.43 -20.05 16.30
CA GLU A 214 -13.14 -20.95 15.39
C GLU A 214 -13.94 -20.18 14.33
N ASP A 215 -14.63 -19.10 14.72
CA ASP A 215 -15.34 -18.20 13.81
C ASP A 215 -14.39 -17.56 12.78
N LYS A 216 -13.22 -17.08 13.23
CA LYS A 216 -12.20 -16.53 12.32
C LYS A 216 -11.71 -17.58 11.31
N ILE A 217 -11.46 -18.81 11.75
CA ILE A 217 -11.04 -19.90 10.87
C ILE A 217 -12.14 -20.22 9.86
N GLN A 218 -13.39 -20.31 10.33
CA GLN A 218 -14.54 -20.61 9.49
C GLN A 218 -14.73 -19.52 8.42
N THR A 219 -14.65 -18.24 8.81
CA THR A 219 -14.75 -17.11 7.88
C THR A 219 -13.67 -17.17 6.78
N ILE A 220 -12.42 -17.50 7.13
CA ILE A 220 -11.35 -17.64 6.14
C ILE A 220 -11.65 -18.82 5.20
N LYS A 221 -12.08 -19.97 5.73
CA LYS A 221 -12.43 -21.15 4.93
C LYS A 221 -13.57 -20.85 3.95
N GLU A 222 -14.58 -20.09 4.38
CA GLU A 222 -15.66 -19.65 3.50
C GLU A 222 -15.14 -18.79 2.33
N VAL A 223 -14.27 -17.82 2.63
CA VAL A 223 -13.70 -16.97 1.60
C VAL A 223 -12.84 -17.76 0.60
N LEU A 224 -12.04 -18.72 1.08
CA LEU A 224 -11.21 -19.56 0.21
C LEU A 224 -12.02 -20.57 -0.63
N ASN A 225 -13.20 -20.98 -0.16
CA ASN A 225 -14.06 -21.94 -0.87
C ASN A 225 -15.05 -21.29 -1.84
N HIS A 226 -15.18 -19.96 -1.84
CA HIS A 226 -15.97 -19.23 -2.82
C HIS A 226 -15.19 -19.13 -4.15
N VAL A 227 -15.09 -20.27 -4.86
CA VAL A 227 -14.74 -20.27 -6.28
C VAL A 227 -16.04 -20.00 -7.04
N SER A 228 -16.17 -18.80 -7.60
CA SER A 228 -17.29 -18.43 -8.48
C SER A 228 -17.13 -19.09 -9.84
#